data_4c7294f2b382f3928abe98ec4823e818
#
_entry.id   4c7294f2b382f3928abe98ec4823e818
#
_cell.length_a   1.000
_cell.length_b   1.000
_cell.length_c   1.000
_cell.angle_alpha   90.00
_cell.angle_beta   90.00
_cell.angle_gamma   90.00
#
_symmetry.space_group_name_H-M   'P 1'
#
loop_
_entity.id
_entity.type
_entity.pdbx_description
1 polymer ?
#
loop_
_entity_poly.entity_id
_entity_poly.type
_entity_poly.pdbx_seq_one_letter_code
_entity_poly.pdbx_strand_id
1 'polypeptide(L)'
;QGLSDLPLFSGFEYRMFCWLVLTTALIVCVLRYAAVVKKHPEKSPMYHADAYWRKREKESCGEISHVTTRQAWIVYLLLLVSLGLFSIIYPISTFSVGEASVTCYAVPTLSILFAVFGWLGLRKSNQFFILTLLAFTILFLIIGVMGHGWYLPEISAIFLAMGILSGFANSEHADAIIKQFMDGAKDMLSAAIVVGLAGG
;
A
#
# COMPACT_ATOMS: atom_id res chain seq x y z
N GLN A 1 -3.70 20.68 -4.82
CA GLN A 1 -4.72 20.49 -5.89
C GLN A 1 -6.13 20.69 -5.35
N GLY A 2 -6.48 20.18 -4.16
CA GLY A 2 -7.80 20.45 -3.55
C GLY A 2 -8.07 21.90 -3.18
N LEU A 3 -7.03 22.71 -3.01
CA LEU A 3 -7.12 24.14 -2.70
C LEU A 3 -7.11 25.04 -3.95
N SER A 4 -6.74 24.51 -5.12
CA SER A 4 -6.54 25.31 -6.35
C SER A 4 -7.51 24.94 -7.47
N ASP A 5 -8.53 24.12 -7.22
CA ASP A 5 -9.56 23.66 -8.18
C ASP A 5 -9.02 23.16 -9.53
N LEU A 6 -7.76 22.72 -9.56
CA LEU A 6 -7.13 22.18 -10.76
C LEU A 6 -7.38 20.66 -10.89
N PRO A 7 -7.69 20.16 -12.11
CA PRO A 7 -7.83 18.73 -12.34
C PRO A 7 -6.59 17.95 -11.87
N LEU A 8 -6.80 16.80 -11.26
CA LEU A 8 -5.74 15.95 -10.67
C LEU A 8 -4.58 15.63 -11.65
N PHE A 9 -4.87 15.57 -12.93
CA PHE A 9 -3.89 15.25 -13.99
C PHE A 9 -3.49 16.45 -14.86
N SER A 10 -3.81 17.68 -14.44
CA SER A 10 -3.36 18.89 -15.14
C SER A 10 -1.82 18.95 -15.13
N GLY A 11 -1.21 19.12 -16.32
CA GLY A 11 0.23 19.17 -16.52
C GLY A 11 0.96 17.84 -16.29
N PHE A 12 0.33 16.70 -16.57
CA PHE A 12 0.88 15.36 -16.36
C PHE A 12 2.25 15.17 -16.99
N GLU A 13 2.45 15.61 -18.23
CA GLU A 13 3.73 15.44 -18.96
C GLU A 13 4.90 16.13 -18.24
N TYR A 14 4.71 17.39 -17.84
CA TYR A 14 5.72 18.13 -17.11
C TYR A 14 6.02 17.51 -15.73
N ARG A 15 4.97 17.07 -15.03
CA ARG A 15 5.11 16.40 -13.72
C ARG A 15 5.84 15.08 -13.86
N MET A 16 5.58 14.33 -14.92
CA MET A 16 6.25 13.07 -15.18
C MET A 16 7.74 13.27 -15.44
N PHE A 17 8.09 14.28 -16.23
CA PHE A 17 9.49 14.66 -16.45
C PHE A 17 10.20 15.08 -15.15
N CYS A 18 9.61 16.00 -14.39
CA CYS A 18 10.13 16.42 -13.10
C CYS A 18 10.26 15.26 -12.11
N TRP A 19 9.25 14.39 -12.06
CA TRP A 19 9.28 13.20 -11.21
C TRP A 19 10.44 12.27 -11.59
N LEU A 20 10.64 12.01 -12.86
CA LEU A 20 11.72 11.14 -13.34
C LEU A 20 13.09 11.71 -12.99
N VAL A 21 13.31 13.00 -13.22
CA VAL A 21 14.59 13.68 -12.91
C VAL A 21 14.86 13.68 -11.40
N LEU A 22 13.88 14.10 -10.60
CA LEU A 22 14.01 14.17 -9.14
C LEU A 22 14.18 12.77 -8.52
N THR A 23 13.40 11.80 -8.98
CA THR A 23 13.49 10.42 -8.48
C THR A 23 14.86 9.82 -8.81
N THR A 24 15.36 10.01 -10.03
CA THR A 24 16.69 9.53 -10.42
C THR A 24 17.79 10.18 -9.58
N ALA A 25 17.72 11.49 -9.37
CA ALA A 25 18.66 12.20 -8.51
C ALA A 25 18.63 11.67 -7.07
N LEU A 26 17.44 11.48 -6.51
CA LEU A 26 17.26 10.91 -5.16
C LEU A 26 17.81 9.48 -5.07
N ILE A 27 17.53 8.63 -6.05
CA ILE A 27 18.05 7.25 -6.08
C ILE A 27 19.59 7.27 -6.09
N VAL A 28 20.21 8.09 -6.93
CA VAL A 28 21.66 8.21 -7.01
C VAL A 28 22.26 8.68 -5.68
N CYS A 29 21.65 9.71 -5.05
CA CYS A 29 22.08 10.21 -3.74
C CYS A 29 21.95 9.14 -2.65
N VAL A 30 20.82 8.44 -2.58
CA VAL A 30 20.57 7.39 -1.59
C VAL A 30 21.54 6.21 -1.80
N LEU A 31 21.75 5.77 -3.03
CA LEU A 31 22.68 4.67 -3.33
C LEU A 31 24.13 5.03 -2.96
N ARG A 32 24.57 6.26 -3.26
CA ARG A 32 25.90 6.75 -2.85
C ARG A 32 26.02 6.79 -1.32
N TYR A 33 25.03 7.33 -0.64
CA TYR A 33 25.00 7.36 0.82
C TYR A 33 25.01 5.94 1.42
N ALA A 34 24.16 5.05 0.91
CA ALA A 34 24.11 3.66 1.34
C ALA A 34 25.44 2.93 1.13
N ALA A 35 26.15 3.19 0.01
CA ALA A 35 27.47 2.62 -0.25
C ALA A 35 28.54 3.12 0.75
N VAL A 36 28.45 4.37 1.17
CA VAL A 36 29.34 4.96 2.19
C VAL A 36 29.05 4.36 3.56
N VAL A 37 27.75 4.31 3.97
CA VAL A 37 27.33 3.75 5.27
C VAL A 37 27.61 2.25 5.36
N LYS A 38 27.48 1.52 4.25
CA LYS A 38 27.83 0.08 4.20
C LYS A 38 29.32 -0.17 4.50
N LYS A 39 30.20 0.72 4.05
CA LYS A 39 31.65 0.62 4.31
C LYS A 39 32.05 1.16 5.69
N HIS A 40 31.36 2.19 6.16
CA HIS A 40 31.63 2.90 7.40
C HIS A 40 30.34 3.19 8.17
N PRO A 41 29.76 2.21 8.88
CA PRO A 41 28.49 2.36 9.58
C PRO A 41 28.49 3.50 10.61
N GLU A 42 29.64 3.75 11.22
CA GLU A 42 29.83 4.78 12.25
C GLU A 42 29.69 6.22 11.73
N LYS A 43 29.78 6.41 10.40
CA LYS A 43 29.59 7.73 9.77
C LYS A 43 28.13 8.12 9.61
N SER A 44 27.19 7.20 9.88
CA SER A 44 25.76 7.51 9.85
C SER A 44 25.40 8.36 11.08
N PRO A 45 24.77 9.53 10.90
CA PRO A 45 24.26 10.33 12.03
C PRO A 45 23.18 9.59 12.83
N MET A 46 22.56 8.56 12.23
CA MET A 46 21.53 7.74 12.86
C MET A 46 22.07 6.45 13.49
N TYR A 47 23.39 6.26 13.57
CA TYR A 47 23.99 5.00 14.05
C TYR A 47 23.46 4.54 15.40
N HIS A 48 23.25 5.47 16.36
CA HIS A 48 22.71 5.17 17.68
C HIS A 48 21.20 4.87 17.63
N ALA A 49 20.43 5.61 16.84
CA ALA A 49 19.00 5.35 16.65
C ALA A 49 18.75 4.02 15.93
N ASP A 50 19.59 3.67 14.94
CA ASP A 50 19.54 2.40 14.21
C ASP A 50 19.86 1.19 15.11
N ALA A 51 20.52 1.38 16.24
CA ALA A 51 20.75 0.31 17.21
C ALA A 51 19.43 -0.22 17.80
N TYR A 52 18.47 0.66 18.04
CA TYR A 52 17.13 0.28 18.48
C TYR A 52 16.39 -0.53 17.41
N TRP A 53 16.42 -0.07 16.16
CA TRP A 53 15.76 -0.75 15.04
C TRP A 53 16.41 -2.10 14.74
N ARG A 54 17.73 -2.19 14.77
CA ARG A 54 18.47 -3.47 14.59
C ARG A 54 18.15 -4.48 15.69
N LYS A 55 17.94 -4.03 16.95
CA LYS A 55 17.52 -4.91 18.02
C LYS A 55 16.10 -5.42 17.78
N ARG A 56 15.18 -4.54 17.43
CA ARG A 56 13.79 -4.87 17.09
C ARG A 56 13.68 -5.82 15.90
N GLU A 57 14.50 -5.60 14.86
CA GLU A 57 14.55 -6.47 13.68
C GLU A 57 15.02 -7.88 14.04
N LYS A 58 16.05 -8.02 14.86
CA LYS A 58 16.51 -9.32 15.36
C LYS A 58 15.46 -10.04 16.21
N GLU A 59 14.69 -9.30 16.99
CA GLU A 59 13.59 -9.84 17.78
C GLU A 59 12.37 -10.18 16.90
N SER A 60 12.17 -9.47 15.80
CA SER A 60 11.07 -9.66 14.85
C SER A 60 11.36 -10.69 13.74
N CYS A 61 12.63 -11.09 13.55
CA CYS A 61 13.02 -12.19 12.67
C CYS A 61 12.65 -13.56 13.28
N GLY A 62 11.37 -13.70 13.69
CA GLY A 62 10.77 -15.00 13.96
C GLY A 62 10.73 -15.82 12.66
N GLU A 63 10.86 -17.13 12.79
CA GLU A 63 10.76 -18.08 11.68
C GLU A 63 9.50 -17.76 10.85
N ILE A 64 9.67 -17.66 9.54
CA ILE A 64 8.55 -17.50 8.61
C ILE A 64 7.67 -18.74 8.77
N SER A 65 6.57 -18.61 9.48
CA SER A 65 5.61 -19.70 9.63
C SER A 65 4.99 -19.99 8.26
N HIS A 66 5.29 -21.18 7.72
CA HIS A 66 4.68 -21.65 6.47
C HIS A 66 3.25 -22.18 6.67
N VAL A 67 2.68 -21.98 7.85
CA VAL A 67 1.33 -22.46 8.17
C VAL A 67 0.30 -21.43 7.77
N THR A 68 -0.59 -21.80 6.87
CA THR A 68 -1.73 -20.96 6.48
C THR A 68 -2.87 -21.16 7.47
N THR A 69 -3.37 -20.07 8.04
CA THR A 69 -4.45 -20.07 9.02
C THR A 69 -5.80 -20.27 8.33
N ARG A 70 -6.76 -20.94 8.99
CA ARG A 70 -8.14 -21.06 8.50
C ARG A 70 -8.81 -19.70 8.28
N GLN A 71 -8.48 -18.73 9.10
CA GLN A 71 -9.00 -17.35 9.01
C GLN A 71 -8.54 -16.66 7.71
N ALA A 72 -7.32 -16.93 7.23
CA ALA A 72 -6.84 -16.41 5.96
C ALA A 72 -7.70 -16.88 4.77
N TRP A 73 -8.19 -18.12 4.80
CA TRP A 73 -9.12 -18.63 3.80
C TRP A 73 -10.48 -17.93 3.84
N ILE A 74 -10.98 -17.63 5.04
CA ILE A 74 -12.23 -16.88 5.21
C ILE A 74 -12.08 -15.46 4.65
N VAL A 75 -10.99 -14.77 4.97
CA VAL A 75 -10.68 -13.42 4.46
C VAL A 75 -10.57 -13.44 2.93
N TYR A 76 -9.88 -14.44 2.37
CA TYR A 76 -9.77 -14.59 0.92
C TYR A 76 -11.12 -14.75 0.24
N LEU A 77 -11.99 -15.62 0.76
CA LEU A 77 -13.33 -15.82 0.22
C LEU A 77 -14.19 -14.56 0.32
N LEU A 78 -14.13 -13.87 1.46
CA LEU A 78 -14.87 -12.62 1.68
C LEU A 78 -14.42 -11.54 0.68
N LEU A 79 -13.11 -11.39 0.49
CA LEU A 79 -12.56 -10.45 -0.49
C LEU A 79 -12.92 -10.83 -1.93
N LEU A 80 -12.89 -12.11 -2.27
CA LEU A 80 -13.24 -12.58 -3.60
C LEU A 80 -14.73 -12.31 -3.90
N VAL A 81 -15.61 -12.53 -2.94
CA VAL A 81 -17.04 -12.20 -3.07
C VAL A 81 -17.23 -10.69 -3.20
N SER A 82 -16.58 -9.87 -2.38
CA SER A 82 -16.71 -8.41 -2.42
C SER A 82 -16.19 -7.82 -3.73
N LEU A 83 -15.01 -8.28 -4.20
CA LEU A 83 -14.44 -7.89 -5.51
C LEU A 83 -15.31 -8.36 -6.68
N GLY A 84 -15.87 -9.58 -6.60
CA GLY A 84 -16.80 -10.10 -7.59
C GLY A 84 -18.08 -9.27 -7.68
N LEU A 85 -18.66 -8.92 -6.53
CA LEU A 85 -19.84 -8.05 -6.47
C LEU A 85 -19.53 -6.66 -7.05
N PHE A 86 -18.40 -6.07 -6.68
CA PHE A 86 -17.96 -4.78 -7.20
C PHE A 86 -17.71 -4.84 -8.72
N SER A 87 -17.14 -5.93 -9.21
CA SER A 87 -16.93 -6.18 -10.64
C SER A 87 -18.23 -6.29 -11.45
N ILE A 88 -19.32 -6.79 -10.83
CA ILE A 88 -20.64 -6.87 -11.47
C ILE A 88 -21.30 -5.47 -11.52
N ILE A 89 -21.16 -4.70 -10.45
CA ILE A 89 -21.78 -3.36 -10.33
C ILE A 89 -21.01 -2.34 -11.21
N TYR A 90 -19.68 -2.43 -11.23
CA TYR A 90 -18.79 -1.50 -11.95
C TYR A 90 -17.86 -2.24 -12.92
N PRO A 91 -18.39 -2.84 -14.00
CA PRO A 91 -17.58 -3.65 -14.91
C PRO A 91 -16.59 -2.83 -15.74
N ILE A 92 -16.92 -1.58 -16.03
CA ILE A 92 -16.15 -0.71 -16.92
C ILE A 92 -15.48 0.38 -16.11
N SER A 93 -14.17 0.51 -16.27
CA SER A 93 -13.38 1.62 -15.70
C SER A 93 -12.93 2.53 -16.85
N THR A 94 -13.13 3.82 -16.70
CA THR A 94 -12.75 4.83 -17.68
C THR A 94 -11.53 5.58 -17.20
N PHE A 95 -10.39 5.33 -17.82
CA PHE A 95 -9.14 6.02 -17.52
C PHE A 95 -9.01 7.24 -18.43
N SER A 96 -9.02 8.44 -17.85
CA SER A 96 -8.75 9.68 -18.56
C SER A 96 -7.32 10.14 -18.30
N VAL A 97 -6.49 10.17 -19.34
CA VAL A 97 -5.13 10.69 -19.27
C VAL A 97 -5.03 11.83 -20.27
N GLY A 98 -5.09 13.06 -19.79
CA GLY A 98 -5.17 14.25 -20.64
C GLY A 98 -6.46 14.28 -21.45
N GLU A 99 -6.36 14.37 -22.76
CA GLU A 99 -7.51 14.36 -23.70
C GLU A 99 -7.93 12.93 -24.14
N ALA A 100 -7.10 11.92 -23.86
CA ALA A 100 -7.40 10.55 -24.22
C ALA A 100 -8.19 9.83 -23.10
N SER A 101 -9.30 9.20 -23.46
CA SER A 101 -10.06 8.33 -22.55
C SER A 101 -9.99 6.88 -23.06
N VAL A 102 -9.49 5.99 -22.20
CA VAL A 102 -9.42 4.56 -22.47
C VAL A 102 -10.39 3.84 -21.54
N THR A 103 -11.33 3.11 -22.11
CA THR A 103 -12.26 2.26 -21.37
C THR A 103 -11.79 0.82 -21.38
N CYS A 104 -11.64 0.21 -20.21
CA CYS A 104 -11.27 -1.20 -20.09
C CYS A 104 -11.97 -1.88 -18.92
N TYR A 105 -12.00 -3.20 -18.96
CA TYR A 105 -12.52 -4.05 -17.88
C TYR A 105 -11.46 -4.27 -16.79
N ALA A 106 -10.99 -3.17 -16.17
CA ALA A 106 -9.88 -3.23 -15.21
C ALA A 106 -10.25 -3.96 -13.92
N VAL A 107 -11.45 -3.72 -13.37
CA VAL A 107 -11.91 -4.37 -12.13
C VAL A 107 -12.11 -5.87 -12.32
N PRO A 108 -12.81 -6.36 -13.36
CA PRO A 108 -12.93 -7.80 -13.60
C PRO A 108 -11.60 -8.51 -13.79
N THR A 109 -10.68 -7.92 -14.56
CA THR A 109 -9.35 -8.50 -14.77
C THR A 109 -8.55 -8.56 -13.46
N LEU A 110 -8.60 -7.50 -12.66
CA LEU A 110 -7.95 -7.49 -11.33
C LEU A 110 -8.55 -8.55 -10.40
N SER A 111 -9.87 -8.74 -10.43
CA SER A 111 -10.56 -9.74 -9.61
C SER A 111 -10.13 -11.16 -9.95
N ILE A 112 -9.99 -11.47 -11.25
CA ILE A 112 -9.50 -12.77 -11.72
C ILE A 112 -8.03 -12.98 -11.31
N LEU A 113 -7.19 -11.97 -11.49
CA LEU A 113 -5.79 -12.03 -11.07
C LEU A 113 -5.67 -12.22 -9.56
N PHE A 114 -6.49 -11.50 -8.76
CA PHE A 114 -6.53 -11.69 -7.32
C PHE A 114 -6.95 -13.11 -6.93
N ALA A 115 -7.93 -13.69 -7.63
CA ALA A 115 -8.36 -15.06 -7.38
C ALA A 115 -7.21 -16.06 -7.58
N VAL A 116 -6.43 -15.91 -8.65
CA VAL A 116 -5.30 -16.81 -8.94
C VAL A 116 -4.14 -16.57 -7.95
N PHE A 117 -3.68 -15.34 -7.82
CA PHE A 117 -2.51 -15.02 -6.98
C PHE A 117 -2.81 -15.14 -5.49
N GLY A 118 -4.03 -14.81 -5.05
CA GLY A 118 -4.46 -15.02 -3.66
C GLY A 118 -4.48 -16.50 -3.29
N TRP A 119 -4.98 -17.34 -4.17
CA TRP A 119 -4.96 -18.80 -3.96
C TRP A 119 -3.53 -19.37 -3.92
N LEU A 120 -2.65 -18.93 -4.84
CA LEU A 120 -1.24 -19.33 -4.83
C LEU A 120 -0.53 -18.82 -3.57
N GLY A 121 -0.83 -17.60 -3.14
CA GLY A 121 -0.31 -17.01 -1.91
C GLY A 121 -0.66 -17.82 -0.68
N LEU A 122 -1.95 -18.20 -0.55
CA LEU A 122 -2.44 -19.01 0.56
C LEU A 122 -1.80 -20.41 0.61
N ARG A 123 -1.51 -21.00 -0.55
CA ARG A 123 -0.80 -22.29 -0.60
C ARG A 123 0.64 -22.21 -0.13
N LYS A 124 1.28 -21.06 -0.24
CA LYS A 124 2.69 -20.89 0.06
C LYS A 124 2.92 -20.51 1.53
N SER A 125 2.25 -19.47 2.02
CA SER A 125 2.39 -19.00 3.40
C SER A 125 1.35 -17.91 3.69
N ASN A 126 0.96 -17.76 4.97
CA ASN A 126 0.10 -16.68 5.43
C ASN A 126 0.70 -15.30 5.16
N GLN A 127 2.01 -15.14 5.39
CA GLN A 127 2.73 -13.88 5.12
C GLN A 127 2.74 -13.55 3.64
N PHE A 128 2.88 -14.54 2.77
CA PHE A 128 2.84 -14.34 1.32
C PHE A 128 1.45 -13.91 0.85
N PHE A 129 0.41 -14.43 1.47
CA PHE A 129 -0.96 -13.98 1.23
C PHE A 129 -1.18 -12.52 1.62
N ILE A 130 -0.69 -12.10 2.81
CA ILE A 130 -0.78 -10.70 3.27
C ILE A 130 -0.02 -9.77 2.32
N LEU A 131 1.16 -10.16 1.84
CA LEU A 131 1.91 -9.40 0.85
C LEU A 131 1.14 -9.28 -0.48
N THR A 132 0.52 -10.36 -0.92
CA THR A 132 -0.34 -10.37 -2.12
C THR A 132 -1.55 -9.46 -1.93
N LEU A 133 -2.18 -9.50 -0.76
CA LEU A 133 -3.28 -8.62 -0.39
C LEU A 133 -2.87 -7.15 -0.47
N LEU A 134 -1.71 -6.80 0.08
CA LEU A 134 -1.15 -5.44 0.00
C LEU A 134 -0.95 -4.99 -1.45
N ALA A 135 -0.31 -5.83 -2.27
CA ALA A 135 -0.05 -5.52 -3.68
C ALA A 135 -1.35 -5.28 -4.46
N PHE A 136 -2.35 -6.15 -4.27
CA PHE A 136 -3.65 -6.01 -4.92
C PHE A 136 -4.45 -4.82 -4.39
N THR A 137 -4.33 -4.47 -3.12
CA THR A 137 -4.94 -3.25 -2.56
C THR A 137 -4.39 -2.01 -3.25
N ILE A 138 -3.08 -1.93 -3.46
CA ILE A 138 -2.44 -0.80 -4.18
C ILE A 138 -2.93 -0.75 -5.63
N LEU A 139 -2.98 -1.88 -6.32
CA LEU A 139 -3.51 -1.93 -7.70
C LEU A 139 -4.98 -1.51 -7.78
N PHE A 140 -5.79 -1.95 -6.82
CA PHE A 140 -7.20 -1.59 -6.74
C PHE A 140 -7.40 -0.09 -6.46
N LEU A 141 -6.55 0.50 -5.62
CA LEU A 141 -6.54 1.94 -5.39
C LEU A 141 -6.18 2.73 -6.66
N ILE A 142 -5.18 2.28 -7.41
CA ILE A 142 -4.81 2.93 -8.68
C ILE A 142 -6.00 2.91 -9.65
N ILE A 143 -6.66 1.77 -9.79
CA ILE A 143 -7.86 1.64 -10.64
C ILE A 143 -9.01 2.50 -10.11
N GLY A 144 -9.23 2.54 -8.81
CA GLY A 144 -10.28 3.34 -8.18
C GLY A 144 -10.08 4.85 -8.38
N VAL A 145 -8.86 5.32 -8.13
CA VAL A 145 -8.55 6.76 -8.30
C VAL A 145 -8.57 7.17 -9.76
N MET A 146 -7.94 6.41 -10.64
CA MET A 146 -7.84 6.77 -12.07
C MET A 146 -9.10 6.44 -12.87
N GLY A 147 -9.77 5.34 -12.55
CA GLY A 147 -10.89 4.81 -13.33
C GLY A 147 -12.27 5.20 -12.80
N HIS A 148 -12.39 5.47 -11.51
CA HIS A 148 -13.67 5.79 -10.85
C HIS A 148 -13.66 7.14 -10.11
N GLY A 149 -12.52 7.87 -10.14
CA GLY A 149 -12.42 9.20 -9.51
C GLY A 149 -12.49 9.15 -7.98
N TRP A 150 -12.05 8.07 -7.35
CA TRP A 150 -12.05 7.96 -5.88
C TRP A 150 -11.21 9.05 -5.23
N TYR A 151 -11.66 9.48 -4.07
CA TYR A 151 -11.03 10.53 -3.29
C TYR A 151 -10.62 10.02 -1.90
N LEU A 152 -10.24 10.92 -1.01
CA LEU A 152 -9.72 10.59 0.32
C LEU A 152 -10.60 9.65 1.15
N PRO A 153 -11.96 9.76 1.17
CA PRO A 153 -12.80 8.86 1.97
C PRO A 153 -12.73 7.41 1.51
N GLU A 154 -12.79 7.18 0.19
CA GLU A 154 -12.76 5.82 -0.38
C GLU A 154 -11.38 5.18 -0.18
N ILE A 155 -10.31 5.95 -0.40
CA ILE A 155 -8.93 5.50 -0.17
C ILE A 155 -8.74 5.11 1.30
N SER A 156 -9.20 5.95 2.23
CA SER A 156 -9.10 5.69 3.67
C SER A 156 -9.88 4.45 4.09
N ALA A 157 -11.08 4.26 3.53
CA ALA A 157 -11.91 3.09 3.81
C ALA A 157 -11.23 1.78 3.37
N ILE A 158 -10.58 1.77 2.21
CA ILE A 158 -9.89 0.58 1.69
C ILE A 158 -8.64 0.27 2.52
N PHE A 159 -7.85 1.26 2.91
CA PHE A 159 -6.71 1.04 3.81
C PHE A 159 -7.13 0.52 5.17
N LEU A 160 -8.22 1.06 5.74
CA LEU A 160 -8.79 0.57 6.99
C LEU A 160 -9.24 -0.89 6.87
N ALA A 161 -10.00 -1.20 5.81
CA ALA A 161 -10.46 -2.56 5.54
C ALA A 161 -9.28 -3.53 5.37
N MET A 162 -8.26 -3.15 4.60
CA MET A 162 -7.05 -3.94 4.43
C MET A 162 -6.32 -4.19 5.76
N GLY A 163 -6.18 -3.16 6.61
CA GLY A 163 -5.56 -3.30 7.93
C GLY A 163 -6.29 -4.30 8.82
N ILE A 164 -7.61 -4.20 8.92
CA ILE A 164 -8.44 -5.12 9.69
C ILE A 164 -8.37 -6.55 9.13
N LEU A 165 -8.51 -6.70 7.81
CA LEU A 165 -8.51 -8.01 7.17
C LEU A 165 -7.15 -8.71 7.24
N SER A 166 -6.06 -7.96 7.15
CA SER A 166 -4.70 -8.52 7.30
C SER A 166 -4.43 -9.03 8.72
N GLY A 167 -4.87 -8.27 9.75
CA GLY A 167 -4.80 -8.71 11.14
C GLY A 167 -5.64 -9.97 11.39
N PHE A 168 -6.86 -10.00 10.85
CA PHE A 168 -7.74 -11.17 10.94
C PHE A 168 -7.15 -12.39 10.22
N ALA A 169 -6.56 -12.21 9.03
CA ALA A 169 -5.89 -13.28 8.30
C ALA A 169 -4.69 -13.86 9.07
N ASN A 170 -4.02 -13.05 9.89
CA ASN A 170 -2.93 -13.48 10.75
C ASN A 170 -3.40 -14.11 12.08
N SER A 171 -4.69 -14.31 12.28
CA SER A 171 -5.29 -14.83 13.52
C SER A 171 -5.04 -13.95 14.76
N GLU A 172 -4.86 -12.66 14.56
CA GLU A 172 -4.72 -11.72 15.66
C GLU A 172 -6.06 -11.52 16.38
N HIS A 173 -5.99 -11.31 17.69
CA HIS A 173 -7.16 -10.95 18.49
C HIS A 173 -7.55 -9.50 18.20
N ALA A 174 -8.82 -9.17 18.35
CA ALA A 174 -9.34 -7.82 18.10
C ALA A 174 -8.57 -6.74 18.86
N ASP A 175 -8.21 -6.99 20.11
CA ASP A 175 -7.43 -6.07 20.93
C ASP A 175 -6.03 -5.80 20.36
N ALA A 176 -5.38 -6.84 19.80
CA ALA A 176 -4.09 -6.70 19.15
C ALA A 176 -4.18 -5.88 17.87
N ILE A 177 -5.22 -6.10 17.05
CA ILE A 177 -5.48 -5.33 15.82
C ILE A 177 -5.70 -3.85 16.17
N ILE A 178 -6.53 -3.56 17.18
CA ILE A 178 -6.80 -2.19 17.64
C ILE A 178 -5.51 -1.54 18.14
N LYS A 179 -4.71 -2.25 18.93
CA LYS A 179 -3.45 -1.74 19.44
C LYS A 179 -2.47 -1.40 18.33
N GLN A 180 -2.28 -2.30 17.36
CA GLN A 180 -1.42 -2.09 16.20
C GLN A 180 -1.89 -0.90 15.35
N PHE A 181 -3.21 -0.76 15.16
CA PHE A 181 -3.80 0.37 14.47
C PHE A 181 -3.52 1.70 15.20
N MET A 182 -3.70 1.74 16.52
CA MET A 182 -3.43 2.93 17.33
C MET A 182 -1.94 3.29 17.35
N ASP A 183 -1.06 2.31 17.39
CA ASP A 183 0.39 2.54 17.32
C ASP A 183 0.79 3.09 15.94
N GLY A 184 0.25 2.54 14.86
CA GLY A 184 0.44 3.09 13.51
C GLY A 184 -0.11 4.51 13.36
N ALA A 185 -1.27 4.81 13.94
CA ALA A 185 -1.84 6.16 13.95
C ALA A 185 -0.95 7.16 14.69
N LYS A 186 -0.34 6.77 15.82
CA LYS A 186 0.63 7.61 16.55
C LYS A 186 1.87 7.90 15.71
N ASP A 187 2.41 6.90 15.01
CA ASP A 187 3.58 7.07 14.16
C ASP A 187 3.30 8.05 13.01
N MET A 188 2.07 8.02 12.46
CA MET A 188 1.63 8.92 11.39
C MET A 188 1.24 10.33 11.86
N LEU A 189 0.98 10.51 13.15
CA LEU A 189 0.50 11.80 13.70
C LEU A 189 1.48 12.94 13.42
N SER A 190 2.78 12.70 13.55
CA SER A 190 3.82 13.69 13.27
C SER A 190 3.79 14.16 11.82
N ALA A 191 3.67 13.24 10.87
CA ALA A 191 3.57 13.55 9.45
C ALA A 191 2.26 14.29 9.13
N ALA A 192 1.14 13.88 9.73
CA ALA A 192 -0.15 14.51 9.54
C ALA A 192 -0.17 15.97 10.03
N ILE A 193 0.45 16.25 11.18
CA ILE A 193 0.58 17.62 11.72
C ILE A 193 1.41 18.50 10.77
N VAL A 194 2.55 17.99 10.29
CA VAL A 194 3.41 18.75 9.36
C VAL A 194 2.65 19.08 8.06
N VAL A 195 1.94 18.09 7.49
CA VAL A 195 1.14 18.31 6.26
C VAL A 195 -0.03 19.27 6.53
N GLY A 196 -0.71 19.14 7.67
CA GLY A 196 -1.81 20.01 8.05
C GLY A 196 -1.36 21.48 8.22
N LEU A 197 -0.21 21.70 8.86
CA LEU A 197 0.36 23.04 9.02
C LEU A 197 0.89 23.63 7.70
N ALA A 198 1.37 22.79 6.80
CA ALA A 198 1.84 23.25 5.48
C ALA A 198 0.70 23.56 4.51
N GLY A 199 -0.50 23.06 4.75
CA GLY A 199 -1.70 23.28 3.93
C GLY A 199 -2.59 24.44 4.37
N GLY A 200 -2.35 25.03 5.55
CA GLY A 200 -3.02 26.22 6.08
C GLY A 200 -2.18 27.47 5.90
#